data_0876de28af5305ea0f1a86267abc7b28
#
_entry.id   0876de28af5305ea0f1a86267abc7b28
#
_cell.length_a   1.000
_cell.length_b   1.000
_cell.length_c   1.000
_cell.angle_alpha   90.00
_cell.angle_beta   90.00
_cell.angle_gamma   90.00
#
_symmetry.space_group_name_H-M   'P 1'
#
loop_
_entity.id
_entity.type
_entity.pdbx_description
1 polymer ?
#
loop_
_entity_poly.entity_id
_entity_poly.type
_entity_poly.pdbx_seq_one_letter_code
_entity_poly.pdbx_strand_id
1 'polypeptide(L)' 'MQLSEIARSLRADSKAHMARCKQLKAELHNGVFRSAKEEYRLRKRINACERAACEMIRTAVYLENYYKGGGQDGDD' A
#
# COMPACT_ATOMS: atom_id res chain seq x y z
N MET A 1 -8.30 0.81 20.30
CA MET A 1 -7.78 1.69 19.25
C MET A 1 -8.93 2.16 18.38
N GLN A 2 -8.93 3.44 18.04
CA GLN A 2 -10.02 3.97 17.25
C GLN A 2 -9.82 3.69 15.78
N LEU A 3 -10.93 3.63 15.06
CA LEU A 3 -10.86 3.35 13.62
C LEU A 3 -10.07 4.41 12.87
N SER A 4 -10.16 5.66 13.32
CA SER A 4 -9.40 6.73 12.67
C SER A 4 -7.89 6.54 12.84
N GLU A 5 -7.47 5.98 13.97
CA GLU A 5 -6.06 5.70 14.19
C GLU A 5 -5.60 4.53 13.33
N ILE A 6 -6.46 3.53 13.17
CA ILE A 6 -6.15 2.39 12.30
C ILE A 6 -6.01 2.87 10.87
N ALA A 7 -6.94 3.73 10.41
CA ALA A 7 -6.88 4.26 9.06
C ALA A 7 -5.62 5.07 8.84
N ARG A 8 -5.23 5.87 9.82
CA ARG A 8 -4.01 6.68 9.72
C ARG A 8 -2.77 5.78 9.62
N SER A 9 -2.74 4.73 10.43
CA SER A 9 -1.65 3.76 10.41
C SER A 9 -1.56 3.06 9.06
N LEU A 10 -2.71 2.68 8.50
CA LEU A 10 -2.75 2.04 7.19
C LEU A 10 -2.25 2.97 6.09
N ARG A 11 -2.59 4.25 6.17
CA ARG A 11 -2.09 5.22 5.20
C ARG A 11 -0.58 5.39 5.30
N ALA A 12 -0.05 5.43 6.53
CA ALA A 12 1.38 5.53 6.74
C ALA A 12 2.10 4.28 6.20
N ASP A 13 1.54 3.10 6.46
CA ASP A 13 2.12 1.86 5.96
C ASP A 13 2.06 1.80 4.45
N SER A 14 0.97 2.27 3.86
CA SER A 14 0.84 2.32 2.42
C SER A 14 1.92 3.21 1.80
N LYS A 15 2.18 4.36 2.44
CA LYS A 15 3.23 5.25 1.96
C LYS A 15 4.59 4.56 1.99
N ALA A 16 4.86 3.81 3.05
CA ALA A 16 6.12 3.08 3.16
C ALA A 16 6.25 2.04 2.06
N HIS A 17 5.15 1.32 1.76
CA HIS A 17 5.16 0.34 0.67
C HIS A 17 5.35 1.00 -0.68
N MET A 18 4.75 2.16 -0.89
CA MET A 18 4.92 2.88 -2.16
C MET A 18 6.35 3.37 -2.34
N ALA A 19 6.97 3.85 -1.25
CA ALA A 19 8.36 4.26 -1.31
C ALA A 19 9.27 3.09 -1.66
N ARG A 20 9.00 1.93 -1.05
CA ARG A 20 9.77 0.73 -1.35
C ARG A 20 9.55 0.29 -2.79
N CYS A 21 8.32 0.37 -3.26
CA CYS A 21 7.99 0.03 -4.64
C CYS A 21 8.77 0.91 -5.60
N LYS A 22 8.88 2.19 -5.30
CA LYS A 22 9.64 3.13 -6.13
C LYS A 22 11.11 2.73 -6.19
N GLN A 23 11.68 2.34 -5.04
CA GLN A 23 13.06 1.88 -5.00
C GLN A 23 13.25 0.62 -5.82
N LEU A 24 12.33 -0.33 -5.69
CA LEU A 24 12.42 -1.58 -6.43
C LEU A 24 12.30 -1.35 -7.93
N LYS A 25 11.44 -0.42 -8.33
CA LYS A 25 11.30 -0.07 -9.75
C LYS A 25 12.56 0.57 -10.29
N ALA A 26 13.22 1.38 -9.48
CA ALA A 26 14.49 1.97 -9.88
C ALA A 26 15.55 0.88 -10.06
N GLU A 27 15.57 -0.11 -9.16
CA GLU A 27 16.48 -1.24 -9.30
C GLU A 27 16.19 -2.02 -10.57
N LEU A 28 14.92 -2.22 -10.89
CA LEU A 28 14.54 -2.94 -12.09
C LEU A 28 14.99 -2.19 -13.34
N HIS A 29 14.82 -0.89 -13.32
CA HIS A 29 15.15 -0.04 -14.48
C HIS A 29 16.66 0.06 -14.71
N ASN A 30 17.41 0.21 -13.61
CA ASN A 30 18.86 0.44 -13.69
C ASN A 30 19.69 -0.80 -13.48
N GLY A 31 19.10 -1.88 -13.05
CA GLY A 31 19.85 -3.07 -12.67
C GLY A 31 20.32 -3.90 -13.84
N VAL A 32 21.37 -4.64 -13.57
CA VAL A 32 21.85 -5.63 -14.51
C VAL A 32 21.57 -6.97 -13.87
N PHE A 33 20.75 -7.77 -14.53
CA PHE A 33 20.33 -9.05 -13.96
C PHE A 33 21.13 -10.19 -14.54
N ARG A 34 21.47 -11.14 -13.67
CA ARG A 34 22.21 -12.31 -14.09
C ARG A 34 21.36 -13.27 -14.90
N SER A 35 20.07 -13.23 -14.67
CA SER A 35 19.16 -14.14 -15.36
C SER A 35 17.76 -13.57 -15.39
N ALA A 36 16.94 -14.08 -16.30
CA ALA A 36 15.54 -13.70 -16.39
C ALA A 36 14.79 -14.06 -15.10
N LYS A 37 15.28 -15.06 -14.37
CA LYS A 37 14.67 -15.48 -13.13
C LYS A 37 14.82 -14.41 -12.04
N GLU A 38 15.97 -13.75 -11.98
CA GLU A 38 16.20 -12.66 -11.05
C GLU A 38 15.28 -11.49 -11.35
N GLU A 39 15.18 -11.13 -12.61
CA GLU A 39 14.32 -10.05 -13.04
C GLU A 39 12.86 -10.37 -12.70
N TYR A 40 12.44 -11.58 -12.97
CA TYR A 40 11.09 -12.03 -12.66
C TYR A 40 10.77 -11.92 -11.17
N ARG A 41 11.71 -12.32 -10.32
CA ARG A 41 11.53 -12.23 -8.88
C ARG A 41 11.36 -10.78 -8.43
N LEU A 42 12.15 -9.88 -9.00
CA LEU A 42 12.06 -8.46 -8.65
C LEU A 42 10.71 -7.90 -9.09
N ARG A 43 10.26 -8.25 -10.30
CA ARG A 43 8.95 -7.82 -10.78
C ARG A 43 7.82 -8.31 -9.88
N LYS A 44 7.94 -9.53 -9.39
CA LYS A 44 6.95 -10.08 -8.46
C LYS A 44 6.93 -9.31 -7.15
N ARG A 45 8.09 -8.92 -6.66
CA ARG A 45 8.18 -8.14 -5.42
C ARG A 45 7.54 -6.77 -5.59
N ILE A 46 7.77 -6.15 -6.75
CA ILE A 46 7.15 -4.86 -7.05
C ILE A 46 5.64 -4.99 -7.05
N ASN A 47 5.13 -6.01 -7.75
CA ASN A 47 3.69 -6.23 -7.81
C ASN A 47 3.09 -6.47 -6.42
N ALA A 48 3.78 -7.23 -5.58
CA ALA A 48 3.31 -7.51 -4.24
C ALA A 48 3.26 -6.23 -3.39
N CYS A 49 4.28 -5.38 -3.51
CA CYS A 49 4.31 -4.11 -2.79
C CYS A 49 3.20 -3.17 -3.25
N GLU A 50 2.98 -3.09 -4.56
CA GLU A 50 1.93 -2.25 -5.10
C GLU A 50 0.56 -2.72 -4.65
N ARG A 51 0.35 -4.03 -4.67
CA ARG A 51 -0.92 -4.60 -4.26
C ARG A 51 -1.17 -4.33 -2.78
N ALA A 52 -0.15 -4.52 -1.95
CA ALA A 52 -0.27 -4.28 -0.52
C ALA A 52 -0.60 -2.81 -0.24
N ALA A 53 0.08 -1.89 -0.93
CA ALA A 53 -0.18 -0.46 -0.76
C ALA A 53 -1.61 -0.10 -1.15
N CYS A 54 -2.07 -0.64 -2.27
CA CYS A 54 -3.43 -0.37 -2.74
C CYS A 54 -4.48 -0.90 -1.78
N GLU A 55 -4.25 -2.11 -1.24
CA GLU A 55 -5.20 -2.68 -0.29
C GLU A 55 -5.24 -1.89 1.00
N MET A 56 -4.10 -1.41 1.46
CA MET A 56 -4.05 -0.61 2.67
C MET A 56 -4.80 0.70 2.50
N ILE A 57 -4.61 1.37 1.37
CA ILE A 57 -5.33 2.61 1.08
C ILE A 57 -6.82 2.36 0.97
N ARG A 58 -7.19 1.28 0.28
CA ARG A 58 -8.60 0.95 0.11
C ARG A 58 -9.26 0.71 1.46
N THR A 59 -8.59 -0.03 2.34
CA THR A 59 -9.10 -0.31 3.67
C THR A 59 -9.18 0.98 4.49
N ALA A 60 -8.17 1.84 4.39
CA ALA A 60 -8.16 3.10 5.12
C ALA A 60 -9.34 3.98 4.69
N VAL A 61 -9.57 4.08 3.38
CA VAL A 61 -10.68 4.86 2.86
C VAL A 61 -12.02 4.29 3.34
N TYR A 62 -12.13 2.97 3.32
CA TYR A 62 -13.34 2.32 3.80
C TYR A 62 -13.60 2.64 5.27
N LEU A 63 -12.57 2.56 6.11
CA LEU A 63 -12.72 2.85 7.53
C LEU A 63 -13.06 4.32 7.77
N GLU A 64 -12.42 5.21 7.03
CA GLU A 64 -12.69 6.64 7.15
C GLU A 64 -14.12 6.96 6.78
N ASN A 65 -14.58 6.39 5.68
CA ASN A 65 -15.95 6.64 5.24
C ASN A 65 -16.97 6.00 6.17
N TYR A 66 -16.69 4.81 6.64
CA TYR A 66 -17.56 4.14 7.58
C TYR A 66 -17.70 4.97 8.87
N TYR A 67 -16.58 5.44 9.39
CA TYR A 67 -16.55 6.20 10.60
C TYR A 67 -17.29 7.52 10.44
N LYS A 68 -17.07 8.21 9.31
CA LYS A 68 -17.72 9.47 9.07
C LYS A 68 -19.19 9.32 8.75
N GLY A 69 -19.49 8.40 7.85
CA GLY A 69 -20.85 8.27 7.38
C GLY A 69 -21.72 7.48 8.28
N GLY A 70 -21.26 6.29 8.61
CA GLY A 70 -22.05 5.41 9.42
C GLY A 70 -22.10 5.81 10.85
N GLY A 71 -20.96 6.11 11.39
CA GLY A 71 -20.87 6.48 12.77
C GLY A 71 -21.49 7.80 13.04
N GLN A 72 -21.40 8.71 12.07
CA GLN A 72 -21.91 9.97 12.29
C GLN A 72 -23.32 10.09 12.01
N ASP A 73 -23.75 9.47 11.01
CA ASP A 73 -25.07 9.59 10.64
C ASP A 73 -25.93 9.18 11.62
N GLY A 74 -25.53 8.43 12.12
CA GLY A 74 -26.20 8.20 13.13
C GLY A 74 -26.22 9.28 13.91
N ASP A 75 -25.76 9.77 13.55
CA ASP A 75 -25.79 10.40 14.03
C ASP A 75 -25.85 11.01 13.75
N ASP A 76 -25.88 11.00 13.38
CA ASP A 76 -26.23 11.37 12.91
C ASP A 76 -26.73 11.24 12.85
#